data_877d3b188a662012036429fb8f99dba1
#
_entry.id   877d3b188a662012036429fb8f99dba1
#
_cell.length_a   1.000
_cell.length_b   1.000
_cell.length_c   1.000
_cell.angle_alpha   90.00
_cell.angle_beta   90.00
_cell.angle_gamma   90.00
#
_symmetry.space_group_name_H-M   'P 1'
#
loop_
_entity.id
_entity.type
_entity.pdbx_description
1 polymer ?
#
loop_
_entity_poly.entity_id
_entity_poly.type
_entity_poly.pdbx_seq_one_letter_code
_entity_poly.pdbx_strand_id
1 'polypeptide(L)'
;MDHRIVSLPAFTVVGLEHIARSPNGIGPLWERFLPREHEIGLRSQPGVSYGVCAPLPDGMLRYVAGLPVADDAPVPEGMVKFHVPAQKYGVFTHRGVATRIGETFQTIHTRLLPKLGLKARAGVEFERYDERFVAPDDPTSETDLYIPVE
;
A
#
# COMPACT_ATOMS: atom_id res chain seq x y z
N MET A 1 -9.17 -17.06 2.52
CA MET A 1 -8.79 -15.78 1.89
C MET A 1 -7.99 -16.06 0.64
N ASP A 2 -8.38 -15.43 -0.45
CA ASP A 2 -7.68 -15.59 -1.72
C ASP A 2 -6.27 -15.06 -1.64
N HIS A 3 -5.32 -15.83 -2.15
CA HIS A 3 -3.91 -15.43 -2.18
C HIS A 3 -3.22 -15.91 -3.44
N ARG A 4 -2.09 -15.28 -3.76
CA ARG A 4 -1.20 -15.67 -4.85
C ARG A 4 0.22 -15.20 -4.56
N ILE A 5 1.17 -15.78 -5.25
CA ILE A 5 2.58 -15.36 -5.16
C ILE A 5 2.94 -14.70 -6.48
N VAL A 6 3.52 -13.51 -6.40
CA VAL A 6 3.95 -12.75 -7.59
C VAL A 6 5.34 -12.18 -7.39
N SER A 7 6.07 -11.98 -8.47
CA SER A 7 7.30 -11.20 -8.47
C SER A 7 7.04 -9.94 -9.28
N LEU A 8 7.30 -8.78 -8.69
CA LEU A 8 7.08 -7.49 -9.33
C LEU A 8 8.40 -6.78 -9.60
N PRO A 9 8.50 -6.06 -10.74
CA PRO A 9 9.60 -5.13 -10.94
C PRO A 9 9.49 -3.94 -9.99
N ALA A 10 10.58 -3.20 -9.84
CA ALA A 10 10.55 -1.95 -9.08
C ALA A 10 9.57 -0.96 -9.72
N PHE A 11 8.93 -0.15 -8.90
CA PHE A 11 8.04 0.90 -9.39
C PHE A 11 8.10 2.13 -8.48
N THR A 12 7.58 3.24 -9.00
CA THR A 12 7.66 4.54 -8.32
C THR A 12 6.26 5.05 -8.00
N VAL A 13 6.11 5.61 -6.80
CA VAL A 13 4.88 6.21 -6.31
C VAL A 13 5.14 7.65 -5.91
N VAL A 14 4.24 8.56 -6.27
CA VAL A 14 4.25 9.95 -5.81
C VAL A 14 2.99 10.21 -5.00
N GLY A 15 3.14 10.82 -3.83
CA GLY A 15 2.00 11.11 -2.98
C GLY A 15 2.37 11.82 -1.69
N LEU A 16 1.45 11.81 -0.74
CA LEU A 16 1.66 12.38 0.59
C LEU A 16 2.14 11.32 1.56
N GLU A 17 3.05 11.70 2.45
CA GLU A 17 3.56 10.78 3.47
C GLU A 17 3.13 11.14 4.87
N HIS A 18 3.09 10.12 5.73
CA HIS A 18 2.84 10.24 7.15
C HIS A 18 3.83 9.34 7.89
N ILE A 19 4.53 9.90 8.85
CA ILE A 19 5.50 9.16 9.66
C ILE A 19 5.03 9.20 11.11
N ALA A 20 4.73 8.02 11.68
CA ALA A 20 4.24 7.91 13.05
C ALA A 20 4.43 6.48 13.57
N ARG A 21 4.27 6.32 14.88
CA ARG A 21 4.24 5.00 15.52
C ARG A 21 2.87 4.34 15.41
N SER A 22 1.83 5.13 15.19
CA SER A 22 0.44 4.70 15.17
C SER A 22 -0.16 4.85 13.77
N PRO A 23 -1.07 3.94 13.34
CA PRO A 23 -1.77 4.07 12.08
C PRO A 23 -2.88 5.13 12.08
N ASN A 24 -3.12 5.82 13.18
CA ASN A 24 -4.26 6.73 13.33
C ASN A 24 -4.29 7.89 12.32
N GLY A 25 -3.15 8.29 11.77
CA GLY A 25 -3.07 9.38 10.79
C GLY A 25 -3.31 8.97 9.34
N ILE A 26 -3.51 7.67 9.05
CA ILE A 26 -3.62 7.16 7.68
C ILE A 26 -4.93 7.60 7.01
N GLY A 27 -6.07 7.46 7.68
CA GLY A 27 -7.35 7.92 7.14
C GLY A 27 -7.33 9.41 6.79
N PRO A 28 -6.95 10.29 7.74
CA PRO A 28 -6.81 11.72 7.45
C PRO A 28 -5.82 12.03 6.32
N LEU A 29 -4.75 11.24 6.17
CA LEU A 29 -3.82 11.40 5.07
C LEU A 29 -4.50 11.20 3.72
N TRP A 30 -5.30 10.15 3.57
CA TRP A 30 -6.07 9.90 2.36
C TRP A 30 -7.06 11.02 2.07
N GLU A 31 -7.71 11.56 3.10
CA GLU A 31 -8.63 12.70 2.97
C GLU A 31 -7.94 13.95 2.43
N ARG A 32 -6.67 14.15 2.79
CA ARG A 32 -5.87 15.27 2.26
C ARG A 32 -5.32 14.98 0.88
N PHE A 33 -5.02 13.72 0.58
CA PHE A 33 -4.41 13.31 -0.69
C PHE A 33 -5.40 13.33 -1.84
N LEU A 34 -6.59 12.74 -1.67
CA LEU A 34 -7.55 12.55 -2.77
C LEU A 34 -7.91 13.83 -3.51
N PRO A 35 -8.15 14.98 -2.84
CA PRO A 35 -8.41 16.23 -3.56
C PRO A 35 -7.24 16.75 -4.39
N ARG A 36 -6.04 16.23 -4.14
CA ARG A 36 -4.81 16.67 -4.81
C ARG A 36 -4.25 15.66 -5.80
N GLU A 37 -4.87 14.50 -5.96
CA GLU A 37 -4.34 13.46 -6.86
C GLU A 37 -4.27 13.94 -8.33
N HIS A 38 -5.12 14.88 -8.72
CA HIS A 38 -5.11 15.46 -10.06
C HIS A 38 -3.84 16.23 -10.39
N GLU A 39 -3.03 16.61 -9.37
CA GLU A 39 -1.75 17.29 -9.56
C GLU A 39 -0.65 16.34 -10.07
N ILE A 40 -0.86 15.03 -9.97
CA ILE A 40 0.15 14.03 -10.31
C ILE A 40 0.01 13.63 -11.78
N GLY A 41 1.07 13.87 -12.55
CA GLY A 41 1.15 13.48 -13.96
C GLY A 41 1.94 12.20 -14.18
N LEU A 42 2.03 11.78 -15.44
CA LEU A 42 2.80 10.61 -15.89
C LEU A 42 2.45 9.34 -15.12
N ARG A 43 1.16 9.14 -14.88
CA ARG A 43 0.65 7.94 -14.19
C ARG A 43 0.92 6.70 -15.04
N SER A 44 1.52 5.67 -14.42
CA SER A 44 1.84 4.42 -15.10
C SER A 44 0.72 3.38 -15.04
N GLN A 45 -0.21 3.51 -14.07
CA GLN A 45 -1.36 2.63 -13.92
C GLN A 45 -2.60 3.48 -13.62
N PRO A 46 -3.29 4.00 -14.64
CA PRO A 46 -4.52 4.78 -14.42
C PRO A 46 -5.57 3.99 -13.64
N GLY A 47 -6.24 4.66 -12.69
CA GLY A 47 -7.27 4.03 -11.86
C GLY A 47 -6.73 3.23 -10.69
N VAL A 48 -5.42 3.25 -10.45
CA VAL A 48 -4.77 2.52 -9.35
C VAL A 48 -4.12 3.50 -8.39
N SER A 49 -4.30 3.27 -7.08
CA SER A 49 -3.60 3.99 -6.04
C SER A 49 -2.96 3.00 -5.07
N TYR A 50 -1.97 3.47 -4.33
CA TYR A 50 -1.20 2.65 -3.40
C TYR A 50 -1.13 3.28 -2.02
N GLY A 51 -1.19 2.44 -0.98
CA GLY A 51 -0.78 2.78 0.36
C GLY A 51 0.50 2.02 0.68
N VAL A 52 1.64 2.70 0.66
CA VAL A 52 2.95 2.08 0.84
C VAL A 52 3.37 2.16 2.31
N CYS A 53 3.70 1.02 2.91
CA CYS A 53 4.10 0.92 4.31
C CYS A 53 5.58 0.55 4.37
N ALA A 54 6.41 1.48 4.83
CA ALA A 54 7.85 1.25 4.96
C ALA A 54 8.26 1.36 6.43
N PRO A 55 8.77 0.28 7.04
CA PRO A 55 9.24 0.37 8.42
C PRO A 55 10.47 1.25 8.51
N LEU A 56 10.54 2.03 9.59
CA LEU A 56 11.68 2.90 9.90
C LEU A 56 12.33 2.44 11.19
N PRO A 57 13.57 2.87 11.48
CA PRO A 57 14.18 2.65 12.78
C PRO A 57 13.29 3.16 13.92
N ASP A 58 13.51 2.64 15.13
CA ASP A 58 12.81 3.07 16.35
C ASP A 58 11.31 2.77 16.39
N GLY A 59 10.85 1.80 15.58
CA GLY A 59 9.45 1.40 15.58
C GLY A 59 8.52 2.38 14.87
N MET A 60 9.07 3.36 14.17
CA MET A 60 8.27 4.28 13.36
C MET A 60 7.86 3.60 12.05
N LEU A 61 6.75 4.05 11.48
CA LEU A 61 6.25 3.63 10.20
C LEU A 61 6.13 4.84 9.28
N ARG A 62 6.65 4.71 8.07
CA ARG A 62 6.43 5.67 6.99
C ARG A 62 5.33 5.12 6.09
N TYR A 63 4.27 5.89 5.93
CA TYR A 63 3.16 5.51 5.05
C TYR A 63 3.04 6.55 3.93
N VAL A 64 2.91 6.09 2.69
CA VAL A 64 2.73 6.98 1.53
C VAL A 64 1.41 6.63 0.85
N ALA A 65 0.49 7.60 0.82
CA ALA A 65 -0.72 7.51 0.00
C ALA A 65 -0.41 8.15 -1.35
N GLY A 66 -0.44 7.37 -2.43
CA GLY A 66 0.04 7.89 -3.70
C GLY A 66 -0.44 7.15 -4.92
N LEU A 67 0.06 7.62 -6.07
CA LEU A 67 -0.24 7.04 -7.38
C LEU A 67 1.03 6.53 -8.04
N PRO A 68 0.95 5.42 -8.78
CA PRO A 68 2.10 4.93 -9.53
C PRO A 68 2.39 5.83 -10.73
N VAL A 69 3.66 6.15 -10.93
CA VAL A 69 4.11 7.10 -11.94
C VAL A 69 5.37 6.59 -12.64
N ALA A 70 5.71 7.22 -13.77
CA ALA A 70 7.03 7.04 -14.37
C ALA A 70 8.11 7.60 -13.44
N ASP A 71 9.32 7.05 -13.52
CA ASP A 71 10.42 7.43 -12.61
C ASP A 71 10.78 8.91 -12.67
N ASP A 72 10.59 9.55 -13.82
CA ASP A 72 10.90 10.96 -14.05
C ASP A 72 9.71 11.89 -13.80
N ALA A 73 8.61 11.38 -13.24
CA ALA A 73 7.44 12.20 -12.97
C ALA A 73 7.77 13.35 -12.01
N PRO A 74 7.23 14.56 -12.27
CA PRO A 74 7.38 15.68 -11.34
C PRO A 74 6.72 15.36 -9.99
N VAL A 75 7.26 15.94 -8.92
CA VAL A 75 6.71 15.80 -7.57
C VAL A 75 6.01 17.11 -7.21
N PRO A 76 4.67 17.12 -7.06
CA PRO A 76 3.95 18.30 -6.62
C PRO A 76 4.42 18.79 -5.26
N GLU A 77 4.22 20.07 -4.98
CA GLU A 77 4.65 20.68 -3.71
C GLU A 77 4.07 19.93 -2.51
N GLY A 78 4.93 19.63 -1.55
CA GLY A 78 4.54 18.93 -0.33
C GLY A 78 4.39 17.43 -0.46
N MET A 79 4.55 16.90 -1.67
CA MET A 79 4.52 15.45 -1.91
C MET A 79 5.93 14.86 -1.92
N VAL A 80 5.99 13.53 -1.91
CA VAL A 80 7.25 12.77 -1.95
C VAL A 80 7.20 11.77 -3.08
N LYS A 81 8.39 11.36 -3.53
CA LYS A 81 8.56 10.26 -4.49
C LYS A 81 9.16 9.07 -3.73
N PHE A 82 8.53 7.92 -3.86
CA PHE A 82 8.98 6.69 -3.19
C PHE A 82 9.22 5.60 -4.21
N HIS A 83 10.42 4.99 -4.17
CA HIS A 83 10.76 3.85 -5.02
C HIS A 83 10.53 2.56 -4.28
N VAL A 84 9.61 1.73 -4.79
CA VAL A 84 9.36 0.39 -4.26
C VAL A 84 10.30 -0.58 -4.98
N PRO A 85 11.16 -1.30 -4.25
CA PRO A 85 12.13 -2.18 -4.91
C PRO A 85 11.46 -3.40 -5.55
N ALA A 86 12.10 -3.95 -6.57
CA ALA A 86 11.69 -5.21 -7.17
C ALA A 86 11.73 -6.32 -6.12
N GLN A 87 10.67 -7.12 -6.02
CA GLN A 87 10.56 -8.09 -4.95
C GLN A 87 9.50 -9.16 -5.24
N LYS A 88 9.61 -10.28 -4.53
CA LYS A 88 8.59 -11.33 -4.50
C LYS A 88 7.60 -11.04 -3.38
N TYR A 89 6.32 -11.17 -3.67
CA TYR A 89 5.25 -10.88 -2.71
C TYR A 89 4.26 -12.04 -2.60
N GLY A 90 3.75 -12.26 -1.38
CA GLY A 90 2.47 -12.89 -1.18
C GLY A 90 1.39 -11.82 -1.28
N VAL A 91 0.38 -12.05 -2.09
CA VAL A 91 -0.73 -11.11 -2.29
C VAL A 91 -1.99 -11.71 -1.71
N PHE A 92 -2.63 -10.97 -0.82
CA PHE A 92 -3.85 -11.38 -0.12
C PHE A 92 -4.94 -10.36 -0.34
N THR A 93 -6.11 -10.81 -0.76
CA THR A 93 -7.23 -9.90 -1.01
C THR A 93 -8.03 -9.69 0.27
N HIS A 94 -8.01 -8.47 0.77
CA HIS A 94 -8.87 -8.02 1.86
C HIS A 94 -10.22 -7.62 1.29
N ARG A 95 -11.29 -8.23 1.79
CA ARG A 95 -12.66 -7.85 1.42
C ARG A 95 -13.34 -7.26 2.64
N GLY A 96 -13.74 -5.99 2.54
CA GLY A 96 -14.37 -5.29 3.64
C GLY A 96 -13.95 -3.84 3.76
N VAL A 97 -14.35 -3.23 4.86
CA VAL A 97 -14.09 -1.81 5.12
C VAL A 97 -12.60 -1.53 5.35
N ALA A 98 -12.18 -0.33 4.97
CA ALA A 98 -10.76 0.05 5.01
C ALA A 98 -10.20 0.08 6.44
N THR A 99 -11.01 0.39 7.45
CA THR A 99 -10.55 0.42 8.84
C THR A 99 -10.11 -0.95 9.36
N ARG A 100 -10.47 -2.04 8.68
CA ARG A 100 -10.08 -3.41 9.04
C ARG A 100 -8.87 -3.93 8.31
N ILE A 101 -8.28 -3.15 7.42
CA ILE A 101 -7.09 -3.56 6.66
C ILE A 101 -5.93 -3.92 7.62
N GLY A 102 -5.73 -3.12 8.67
CA GLY A 102 -4.69 -3.40 9.67
C GLY A 102 -4.86 -4.76 10.35
N GLU A 103 -6.10 -5.14 10.68
CA GLU A 103 -6.39 -6.46 11.25
C GLU A 103 -6.05 -7.57 10.26
N THR A 104 -6.33 -7.36 8.98
CA THR A 104 -6.02 -8.34 7.93
C THR A 104 -4.52 -8.51 7.77
N PHE A 105 -3.74 -7.42 7.77
CA PHE A 105 -2.27 -7.51 7.77
C PHE A 105 -1.78 -8.36 8.95
N GLN A 106 -2.30 -8.11 10.14
CA GLN A 106 -1.93 -8.88 11.33
C GLN A 106 -2.27 -10.37 11.16
N THR A 107 -3.46 -10.68 10.67
CA THR A 107 -3.87 -12.05 10.41
C THR A 107 -2.96 -12.74 9.39
N ILE A 108 -2.55 -12.03 8.33
CA ILE A 108 -1.63 -12.56 7.33
C ILE A 108 -0.31 -12.96 8.01
N HIS A 109 0.28 -12.05 8.78
CA HIS A 109 1.58 -12.30 9.41
C HIS A 109 1.52 -13.38 10.48
N THR A 110 0.48 -13.41 11.30
CA THR A 110 0.41 -14.31 12.46
C THR A 110 -0.16 -15.68 12.13
N ARG A 111 -1.01 -15.80 11.11
CA ARG A 111 -1.74 -17.04 10.79
C ARG A 111 -1.53 -17.54 9.37
N LEU A 112 -1.70 -16.70 8.35
CA LEU A 112 -1.76 -17.16 6.98
C LEU A 112 -0.39 -17.53 6.43
N LEU A 113 0.63 -16.71 6.64
CA LEU A 113 1.98 -17.03 6.18
C LEU A 113 2.49 -18.33 6.79
N PRO A 114 2.43 -18.55 8.11
CA PRO A 114 2.83 -19.83 8.69
C PRO A 114 2.04 -21.01 8.14
N LYS A 115 0.72 -20.86 8.01
CA LYS A 115 -0.15 -21.93 7.49
C LYS A 115 0.21 -22.34 6.07
N LEU A 116 0.63 -21.37 5.23
CA LEU A 116 0.99 -21.60 3.84
C LEU A 116 2.45 -22.00 3.66
N GLY A 117 3.22 -22.08 4.75
CA GLY A 117 4.64 -22.34 4.67
C GLY A 117 5.45 -21.19 4.07
N LEU A 118 4.90 -20.00 4.08
CA LEU A 118 5.56 -18.81 3.58
C LEU A 118 6.27 -18.08 4.71
N LYS A 119 7.39 -17.45 4.36
CA LYS A 119 8.20 -16.72 5.32
C LYS A 119 8.29 -15.26 4.90
N ALA A 120 7.85 -14.36 5.80
CA ALA A 120 7.93 -12.93 5.54
C ALA A 120 9.39 -12.49 5.43
N ARG A 121 9.63 -11.55 4.53
CA ARG A 121 10.92 -10.91 4.34
C ARG A 121 10.81 -9.45 4.79
N ALA A 122 11.82 -8.93 5.47
CA ALA A 122 11.84 -7.52 5.84
C ALA A 122 11.82 -6.66 4.58
N GLY A 123 11.01 -5.61 4.58
CA GLY A 123 10.90 -4.70 3.44
C GLY A 123 9.58 -3.96 3.43
N VAL A 124 9.24 -3.45 2.26
CA VAL A 124 8.08 -2.59 2.03
C VAL A 124 6.85 -3.44 1.77
N GLU A 125 5.81 -3.22 2.56
CA GLU A 125 4.47 -3.78 2.31
C GLU A 125 3.61 -2.70 1.65
N PHE A 126 2.58 -3.10 0.91
CA PHE A 126 1.68 -2.10 0.37
C PHE A 126 0.27 -2.63 0.12
N GLU A 127 -0.66 -1.69 0.12
CA GLU A 127 -2.05 -1.86 -0.25
C GLU A 127 -2.22 -1.35 -1.67
N ARG A 128 -2.92 -2.11 -2.51
CA ARG A 128 -3.22 -1.70 -3.87
C ARG A 128 -4.73 -1.56 -4.04
N TYR A 129 -5.15 -0.38 -4.45
CA TYR A 129 -6.55 -0.02 -4.68
C TYR A 129 -6.81 0.13 -6.16
N ASP A 130 -7.79 -0.58 -6.67
CA ASP A 130 -8.23 -0.50 -8.06
C ASP A 130 -9.76 -0.36 -8.12
N GLU A 131 -10.38 -0.71 -9.26
CA GLU A 131 -11.84 -0.56 -9.45
C GLU A 131 -12.67 -1.43 -8.50
N ARG A 132 -12.08 -2.44 -7.85
CA ARG A 132 -12.79 -3.26 -6.87
C ARG A 132 -12.97 -2.56 -5.53
N PHE A 133 -12.27 -1.47 -5.32
CA PHE A 133 -12.42 -0.65 -4.12
C PHE A 133 -13.53 0.37 -4.35
N VAL A 134 -14.69 0.15 -3.73
CA VAL A 134 -15.89 0.97 -3.93
C VAL A 134 -15.83 2.24 -3.08
N ALA A 135 -15.61 2.07 -1.78
CA ALA A 135 -15.49 3.18 -0.82
C ALA A 135 -14.89 2.63 0.49
N PRO A 136 -14.27 3.50 1.32
CA PRO A 136 -13.65 3.06 2.57
C PRO A 136 -14.61 2.37 3.55
N ASP A 137 -15.88 2.75 3.53
CA ASP A 137 -16.91 2.22 4.43
C ASP A 137 -17.79 1.14 3.79
N ASP A 138 -17.51 0.75 2.55
CA ASP A 138 -18.29 -0.26 1.84
C ASP A 138 -17.72 -1.65 2.13
N PRO A 139 -18.54 -2.56 2.71
CA PRO A 139 -18.05 -3.91 3.07
C PRO A 139 -17.80 -4.81 1.85
N THR A 140 -18.19 -4.40 0.65
CA THR A 140 -17.92 -5.15 -0.59
C THR A 140 -16.60 -4.74 -1.26
N SER A 141 -15.96 -3.68 -0.78
CA SER A 141 -14.67 -3.23 -1.31
C SER A 141 -13.61 -4.32 -1.19
N GLU A 142 -12.73 -4.43 -2.19
CA GLU A 142 -11.60 -5.34 -2.17
C GLU A 142 -10.30 -4.57 -2.36
N THR A 143 -9.32 -4.91 -1.52
CA THR A 143 -7.98 -4.30 -1.54
C THR A 143 -6.97 -5.43 -1.52
N ASP A 144 -6.02 -5.40 -2.44
CA ASP A 144 -4.92 -6.38 -2.42
C ASP A 144 -3.80 -5.91 -1.52
N LEU A 145 -3.38 -6.79 -0.62
CA LEU A 145 -2.30 -6.53 0.34
C LEU A 145 -1.08 -7.32 -0.09
N TYR A 146 0.04 -6.62 -0.28
CA TYR A 146 1.29 -7.19 -0.76
C TYR A 146 2.30 -7.26 0.37
N ILE A 147 2.72 -8.48 0.71
CA ILE A 147 3.68 -8.74 1.77
C ILE A 147 4.93 -9.38 1.16
N PRO A 148 6.13 -8.78 1.37
CA PRO A 148 7.36 -9.39 0.87
C PRO A 148 7.56 -10.77 1.48
N VAL A 149 7.89 -11.75 0.66
CA VAL A 149 8.17 -13.12 1.11
C VAL A 149 9.47 -13.63 0.50
N GLU A 150 10.07 -14.60 1.20
CA GLU A 150 11.27 -15.29 0.70
C GLU A 150 10.99 -16.18 -0.48
#